data_9408cfd13a948f4b83b17c6c5bb7b6fe
#
_entry.id   9408cfd13a948f4b83b17c6c5bb7b6fe
#
_cell.length_a   1.000
_cell.length_b   1.000
_cell.length_c   1.000
_cell.angle_alpha   90.00
_cell.angle_beta   90.00
_cell.angle_gamma   90.00
#
_symmetry.space_group_name_H-M   'P 1'
#
loop_
_entity.id
_entity.type
_entity.pdbx_description
1 polymer ?
#
loop_
_entity_poly.entity_id
_entity_poly.type
_entity_poly.pdbx_seq_one_letter_code
_entity_poly.pdbx_strand_id
1 'polypeptide(L)'
;MKIKIIILAGAFLFAAGSLSAQPSTTASPDGLVKDLYRVHNQKHSPFFQTRNRALLDKYFEKPLADLIWKDARSSKGEVGVIDGDPLYDAQDMEIKKFAIAKPRLEEGRAMVDATFENLGQQKTITYIVVKGKTGWRIRDIVYGEGRTLKSEFKDAR
;
A
#
# COMPACT_ATOMS: atom_id res chain seq x y z
N MET A 1 -30.92 61.81 36.33
CA MET A 1 -29.81 61.37 35.49
C MET A 1 -30.15 59.95 34.98
N LYS A 2 -30.56 59.79 33.70
CA LYS A 2 -31.00 58.50 33.13
C LYS A 2 -29.85 57.90 32.31
N ILE A 3 -29.31 56.78 32.77
CA ILE A 3 -28.26 56.03 32.09
C ILE A 3 -28.92 55.14 31.04
N LYS A 4 -28.57 55.34 29.76
CA LYS A 4 -28.98 54.47 28.67
C LYS A 4 -27.89 53.40 28.50
N ILE A 5 -28.23 52.15 28.74
CA ILE A 5 -27.37 51.00 28.47
C ILE A 5 -27.59 50.61 26.99
N ILE A 6 -26.57 50.70 26.15
CA ILE A 6 -26.55 50.21 24.77
C ILE A 6 -26.01 48.79 24.80
N ILE A 7 -26.87 47.82 24.49
CA ILE A 7 -26.49 46.42 24.31
C ILE A 7 -26.04 46.24 22.86
N LEU A 8 -24.73 46.03 22.65
CA LEU A 8 -24.16 45.73 21.35
C LEU A 8 -24.26 44.22 21.09
N ALA A 9 -25.19 43.80 20.25
CA ALA A 9 -25.34 42.41 19.85
C ALA A 9 -24.25 42.07 18.80
N GLY A 10 -23.22 41.37 19.24
CA GLY A 10 -22.19 40.82 18.32
C GLY A 10 -22.72 39.58 17.64
N ALA A 11 -22.96 39.66 16.31
CA ALA A 11 -23.26 38.50 15.51
C ALA A 11 -21.97 37.69 15.24
N PHE A 12 -21.83 36.53 15.86
CA PHE A 12 -20.78 35.55 15.54
C PHE A 12 -21.18 34.81 14.25
N LEU A 13 -20.53 35.15 13.13
CA LEU A 13 -20.63 34.34 11.91
C LEU A 13 -19.77 33.07 12.12
N PHE A 14 -20.44 31.93 12.33
CA PHE A 14 -19.80 30.63 12.23
C PHE A 14 -19.58 30.33 10.75
N ALA A 15 -18.33 30.49 10.28
CA ALA A 15 -17.90 29.96 9.00
C ALA A 15 -17.83 28.43 9.11
N ALA A 16 -18.82 27.75 8.55
CA ALA A 16 -18.79 26.30 8.38
C ALA A 16 -17.71 25.96 7.35
N GLY A 17 -16.49 25.67 7.84
CA GLY A 17 -15.42 25.13 7.00
C GLY A 17 -15.83 23.78 6.46
N SER A 18 -16.08 23.69 5.15
CA SER A 18 -16.29 22.42 4.46
C SER A 18 -15.02 21.58 4.62
N LEU A 19 -15.07 20.55 5.46
CA LEU A 19 -14.02 19.53 5.55
C LEU A 19 -14.07 18.76 4.23
N SER A 20 -13.23 19.14 3.25
CA SER A 20 -13.00 18.33 2.07
C SER A 20 -12.34 17.03 2.52
N ALA A 21 -13.13 15.95 2.55
CA ALA A 21 -12.57 14.62 2.76
C ALA A 21 -11.55 14.35 1.65
N GLN A 22 -10.27 14.31 2.00
CA GLN A 22 -9.24 13.88 1.06
C GLN A 22 -9.57 12.45 0.61
N PRO A 23 -9.57 12.16 -0.70
CA PRO A 23 -9.80 10.80 -1.18
C PRO A 23 -8.78 9.88 -0.51
N SER A 24 -9.25 8.81 0.12
CA SER A 24 -8.36 7.83 0.74
C SER A 24 -7.38 7.32 -0.31
N THR A 25 -6.10 7.29 0.02
CA THR A 25 -5.02 6.83 -0.90
C THR A 25 -5.26 5.42 -1.45
N THR A 26 -6.16 4.65 -0.84
CA THR A 26 -6.57 3.30 -1.25
C THR A 26 -7.84 3.26 -2.12
N ALA A 27 -8.37 4.42 -2.54
CA ALA A 27 -9.58 4.50 -3.37
C ALA A 27 -9.34 4.07 -4.83
N SER A 28 -8.09 4.05 -5.30
CA SER A 28 -7.69 3.60 -6.63
C SER A 28 -6.61 2.51 -6.55
N PRO A 29 -6.44 1.68 -7.61
CA PRO A 29 -5.40 0.64 -7.64
C PRO A 29 -3.99 1.20 -7.46
N ASP A 30 -3.65 2.27 -8.17
CA ASP A 30 -2.35 2.93 -8.07
C ASP A 30 -2.17 3.66 -6.73
N GLY A 31 -3.24 4.23 -6.17
CA GLY A 31 -3.23 4.82 -4.84
C GLY A 31 -2.93 3.78 -3.76
N LEU A 32 -3.47 2.56 -3.86
CA LEU A 32 -3.15 1.45 -2.97
C LEU A 32 -1.66 1.07 -3.04
N VAL A 33 -1.10 0.95 -4.25
CA VAL A 33 0.31 0.60 -4.45
C VAL A 33 1.22 1.73 -3.95
N LYS A 34 0.91 2.99 -4.23
CA LYS A 34 1.65 4.15 -3.69
C LYS A 34 1.68 4.17 -2.16
N ASP A 35 0.53 3.91 -1.52
CA ASP A 35 0.44 3.87 -0.06
C ASP A 35 1.23 2.69 0.52
N LEU A 36 1.24 1.53 -0.14
CA LEU A 36 2.05 0.38 0.24
C LEU A 36 3.55 0.73 0.26
N TYR A 37 4.09 1.31 -0.81
CA TYR A 37 5.48 1.76 -0.86
C TYR A 37 5.78 2.81 0.21
N ARG A 38 4.87 3.76 0.44
CA ARG A 38 5.03 4.80 1.45
C ARG A 38 5.19 4.20 2.85
N VAL A 39 4.30 3.30 3.27
CA VAL A 39 4.38 2.69 4.61
C VAL A 39 5.57 1.75 4.75
N HIS A 40 5.92 1.03 3.68
CA HIS A 40 7.08 0.16 3.64
C HIS A 40 8.37 0.94 3.86
N ASN A 41 8.58 2.03 3.11
CA ASN A 41 9.76 2.89 3.22
C ASN A 41 9.85 3.63 4.56
N GLN A 42 8.72 3.79 5.27
CA GLN A 42 8.66 4.30 6.63
C GLN A 42 8.91 3.25 7.72
N LYS A 43 9.39 2.05 7.35
CA LYS A 43 9.63 0.90 8.25
C LYS A 43 8.37 0.35 8.92
N HIS A 44 7.20 0.58 8.31
CA HIS A 44 5.92 0.02 8.71
C HIS A 44 5.41 -1.02 7.70
N SER A 45 6.35 -1.82 7.16
CA SER A 45 6.05 -2.81 6.12
C SER A 45 5.02 -3.84 6.59
N PRO A 46 3.98 -4.13 5.77
CA PRO A 46 3.05 -5.21 6.09
C PRO A 46 3.68 -6.61 5.98
N PHE A 47 4.78 -6.79 5.23
CA PHE A 47 5.36 -8.10 4.94
C PHE A 47 5.96 -8.80 6.17
N PHE A 48 6.47 -8.04 7.12
CA PHE A 48 7.15 -8.58 8.30
C PHE A 48 6.31 -8.44 9.58
N GLN A 49 4.97 -8.38 9.44
CA GLN A 49 4.07 -8.23 10.58
C GLN A 49 3.78 -9.57 11.25
N THR A 50 4.06 -9.67 12.55
CA THR A 50 3.74 -10.85 13.38
C THR A 50 2.59 -10.61 14.36
N ARG A 51 2.18 -9.35 14.55
CA ARG A 51 1.16 -8.94 15.53
C ARG A 51 0.00 -8.16 14.92
N ASN A 52 0.23 -7.41 13.84
CA ASN A 52 -0.79 -6.56 13.20
C ASN A 52 -1.28 -7.17 11.89
N ARG A 53 -2.17 -8.15 11.98
CA ARG A 53 -2.80 -8.77 10.81
C ARG A 53 -3.61 -7.78 9.98
N ALA A 54 -4.26 -6.81 10.60
CA ALA A 54 -5.08 -5.82 9.91
C ALA A 54 -4.28 -4.99 8.90
N LEU A 55 -2.97 -4.80 9.12
CA LEU A 55 -2.10 -4.12 8.18
C LEU A 55 -1.93 -4.91 6.88
N LEU A 56 -1.82 -6.24 6.94
CA LEU A 56 -1.81 -7.08 5.74
C LEU A 56 -3.16 -7.04 5.02
N ASP A 57 -4.25 -7.20 5.76
CA ASP A 57 -5.61 -7.24 5.21
C ASP A 57 -6.01 -5.91 4.55
N LYS A 58 -5.35 -4.80 4.92
CA LYS A 58 -5.49 -3.50 4.25
C LYS A 58 -4.99 -3.55 2.80
N TYR A 59 -3.88 -4.22 2.52
CA TYR A 59 -3.23 -4.19 1.21
C TYR A 59 -3.48 -5.43 0.37
N PHE A 60 -3.56 -6.60 0.98
CA PHE A 60 -3.55 -7.87 0.25
C PHE A 60 -4.90 -8.58 0.28
N GLU A 61 -5.20 -9.29 -0.81
CA GLU A 61 -6.30 -10.24 -0.85
C GLU A 61 -6.01 -11.39 0.13
N LYS A 62 -7.04 -11.92 0.78
CA LYS A 62 -6.90 -12.90 1.88
C LYS A 62 -5.94 -14.06 1.57
N PRO A 63 -5.97 -14.72 0.38
CA PRO A 63 -5.05 -15.83 0.10
C PRO A 63 -3.57 -15.40 0.15
N LEU A 64 -3.21 -14.23 -0.37
CA LEU A 64 -1.83 -13.73 -0.32
C LEU A 64 -1.47 -13.25 1.09
N ALA A 65 -2.39 -12.55 1.76
CA ALA A 65 -2.20 -12.12 3.13
C ALA A 65 -1.95 -13.30 4.09
N ASP A 66 -2.62 -14.44 3.88
CA ASP A 66 -2.42 -15.65 4.68
C ASP A 66 -1.02 -16.24 4.49
N LEU A 67 -0.51 -16.25 3.25
CA LEU A 67 0.84 -16.73 2.95
C LEU A 67 1.91 -15.85 3.62
N ILE A 68 1.84 -14.54 3.43
CA ILE A 68 2.76 -13.57 4.03
C ILE A 68 2.72 -13.66 5.57
N TRP A 69 1.52 -13.74 6.15
CA TRP A 69 1.35 -13.86 7.59
C TRP A 69 1.95 -15.14 8.16
N LYS A 70 1.74 -16.25 7.46
CA LYS A 70 2.31 -17.54 7.85
C LYS A 70 3.83 -17.51 7.81
N ASP A 71 4.42 -16.97 6.75
CA ASP A 71 5.86 -16.84 6.56
C ASP A 71 6.47 -16.00 7.69
N ALA A 72 6.01 -14.79 7.90
CA ALA A 72 6.51 -13.88 8.93
C ALA A 72 6.44 -14.47 10.34
N ARG A 73 5.44 -15.33 10.62
CA ARG A 73 5.29 -15.98 11.94
C ARG A 73 6.10 -17.26 12.10
N SER A 74 6.30 -18.01 11.02
CA SER A 74 7.05 -19.27 11.07
C SER A 74 8.56 -19.05 11.06
N SER A 75 9.03 -17.99 10.44
CA SER A 75 10.45 -17.62 10.41
C SER A 75 11.01 -17.17 11.77
N LYS A 76 10.14 -16.77 12.72
CA LYS A 76 10.52 -16.36 14.09
C LYS A 76 11.64 -15.30 14.16
N GLY A 77 11.72 -14.46 13.13
CA GLY A 77 12.77 -13.42 13.01
C GLY A 77 14.00 -13.85 12.23
N GLU A 78 14.04 -15.08 11.75
CA GLU A 78 15.01 -15.57 10.76
C GLU A 78 14.49 -15.32 9.34
N VAL A 79 15.29 -15.65 8.33
CA VAL A 79 14.89 -15.54 6.92
C VAL A 79 13.81 -16.57 6.62
N GLY A 80 12.68 -16.09 6.10
CA GLY A 80 11.57 -16.91 5.62
C GLY A 80 11.65 -17.16 4.11
N VAL A 81 10.51 -17.37 3.46
CA VAL A 81 10.40 -17.43 2.00
C VAL A 81 10.71 -16.05 1.40
N ILE A 82 10.29 -14.98 2.08
CA ILE A 82 10.67 -13.61 1.72
C ILE A 82 12.05 -13.34 2.32
N ASP A 83 13.09 -13.46 1.50
CA ASP A 83 14.49 -13.31 1.90
C ASP A 83 15.13 -11.97 1.53
N GLY A 84 14.45 -11.15 0.75
CA GLY A 84 14.82 -9.80 0.35
C GLY A 84 13.71 -8.80 0.51
N ASP A 85 13.87 -7.62 -0.10
CA ASP A 85 12.80 -6.63 -0.13
C ASP A 85 11.76 -6.99 -1.20
N PRO A 86 10.54 -7.36 -0.81
CA PRO A 86 9.53 -7.87 -1.75
C PRO A 86 8.90 -6.76 -2.63
N LEU A 87 9.13 -5.48 -2.34
CA LEU A 87 8.66 -4.36 -3.18
C LEU A 87 9.71 -3.91 -4.20
N TYR A 88 10.97 -4.23 -3.96
CA TYR A 88 12.07 -3.89 -4.85
C TYR A 88 12.73 -5.11 -5.51
N ASP A 89 12.32 -6.32 -5.09
CA ASP A 89 12.90 -7.58 -5.58
C ASP A 89 14.44 -7.55 -5.49
N ALA A 90 14.95 -7.20 -4.30
CA ALA A 90 16.37 -6.97 -4.10
C ALA A 90 16.79 -7.13 -2.63
N GLN A 91 18.05 -7.50 -2.42
CA GLN A 91 18.71 -7.45 -1.11
C GLN A 91 19.49 -6.14 -0.94
N ASP A 92 20.21 -5.72 -1.99
CA ASP A 92 20.94 -4.45 -2.04
C ASP A 92 20.17 -3.43 -2.87
N MET A 93 20.02 -2.21 -2.33
CA MET A 93 19.17 -1.19 -2.93
C MET A 93 19.88 0.14 -3.10
N GLU A 94 19.90 0.62 -4.34
CA GLU A 94 20.20 2.01 -4.69
C GLU A 94 19.09 2.50 -5.64
N ILE A 95 17.93 2.86 -5.07
CA ILE A 95 16.73 3.13 -5.84
C ILE A 95 16.73 4.55 -6.38
N LYS A 96 16.60 4.67 -7.71
CA LYS A 96 16.48 5.94 -8.45
C LYS A 96 15.29 5.89 -9.40
N LYS A 97 14.82 7.05 -9.85
CA LYS A 97 13.77 7.21 -10.88
C LYS A 97 12.48 6.42 -10.57
N PHE A 98 12.12 6.30 -9.29
CA PHE A 98 10.93 5.57 -8.87
C PHE A 98 9.65 6.22 -9.38
N ALA A 99 8.77 5.44 -10.01
CA ALA A 99 7.46 5.88 -10.48
C ALA A 99 6.42 4.77 -10.36
N ILE A 100 5.17 5.15 -10.11
CA ILE A 100 4.00 4.27 -10.17
C ILE A 100 3.16 4.70 -11.38
N ALA A 101 2.94 3.78 -12.31
CA ALA A 101 2.15 4.01 -13.51
C ALA A 101 0.64 4.11 -13.21
N LYS A 102 -0.10 4.71 -14.15
CA LYS A 102 -1.57 4.62 -14.12
C LYS A 102 -2.00 3.15 -14.29
N PRO A 103 -3.08 2.73 -13.62
CA PRO A 103 -3.54 1.35 -13.71
C PRO A 103 -4.02 1.01 -15.12
N ARG A 104 -3.66 -0.16 -15.62
CA ARG A 104 -4.31 -0.78 -16.78
C ARG A 104 -5.48 -1.60 -16.24
N LEU A 105 -6.70 -1.20 -16.62
CA LEU A 105 -7.92 -1.88 -16.18
C LEU A 105 -8.26 -3.01 -17.16
N GLU A 106 -8.47 -4.19 -16.61
CA GLU A 106 -8.99 -5.36 -17.30
C GLU A 106 -10.23 -5.86 -16.57
N GLU A 107 -11.00 -6.76 -17.19
CA GLU A 107 -12.22 -7.28 -16.57
C GLU A 107 -11.94 -7.89 -15.17
N GLY A 108 -12.53 -7.28 -14.13
CA GLY A 108 -12.41 -7.72 -12.74
C GLY A 108 -11.08 -7.46 -12.03
N ARG A 109 -10.06 -6.86 -12.72
CA ARG A 109 -8.75 -6.57 -12.15
C ARG A 109 -8.12 -5.30 -12.71
N ALA A 110 -7.08 -4.83 -12.05
CA ALA A 110 -6.19 -3.79 -12.53
C ALA A 110 -4.74 -4.24 -12.42
N MET A 111 -3.91 -3.84 -13.36
CA MET A 111 -2.47 -4.02 -13.31
C MET A 111 -1.81 -2.66 -13.07
N VAL A 112 -0.94 -2.58 -12.07
CA VAL A 112 -0.21 -1.36 -11.71
C VAL A 112 1.28 -1.65 -11.75
N ASP A 113 2.03 -0.92 -12.57
CA ASP A 113 3.48 -1.08 -12.64
C ASP A 113 4.18 -0.07 -11.71
N ALA A 114 5.10 -0.56 -10.90
CA ALA A 114 6.14 0.23 -10.26
C ALA A 114 7.43 0.08 -11.07
N THR A 115 7.99 1.19 -11.50
CA THR A 115 9.25 1.23 -12.26
C THR A 115 10.30 2.01 -11.50
N PHE A 116 11.52 1.54 -11.53
CA PHE A 116 12.67 2.19 -10.88
C PHE A 116 13.98 1.68 -11.47
N GLU A 117 15.04 2.38 -11.16
CA GLU A 117 16.41 1.93 -11.39
C GLU A 117 16.99 1.43 -10.06
N ASN A 118 17.53 0.22 -10.03
CA ASN A 118 18.26 -0.29 -8.88
C ASN A 118 19.68 -0.67 -9.31
N LEU A 119 20.71 -0.08 -8.67
CA LEU A 119 22.13 -0.29 -9.00
C LEU A 119 22.41 -0.14 -10.51
N GLY A 120 21.79 0.85 -11.16
CA GLY A 120 21.95 1.11 -12.59
C GLY A 120 21.08 0.25 -13.52
N GLN A 121 20.33 -0.72 -13.00
CA GLN A 121 19.44 -1.59 -13.78
C GLN A 121 17.98 -1.14 -13.70
N GLN A 122 17.30 -1.06 -14.84
CA GLN A 122 15.86 -0.79 -14.89
C GLN A 122 15.09 -2.01 -14.40
N LYS A 123 14.15 -1.78 -13.47
CA LYS A 123 13.26 -2.78 -12.90
C LYS A 123 11.81 -2.36 -13.10
N THR A 124 10.96 -3.36 -13.32
CA THR A 124 9.50 -3.20 -13.33
C THR A 124 8.88 -4.29 -12.49
N ILE A 125 8.05 -3.89 -11.52
CA ILE A 125 7.26 -4.81 -10.70
C ILE A 125 5.80 -4.53 -10.98
N THR A 126 5.05 -5.55 -11.35
CA THR A 126 3.62 -5.44 -11.69
C THR A 126 2.76 -5.97 -10.56
N TYR A 127 1.85 -5.14 -10.07
CA TYR A 127 0.86 -5.49 -9.05
C TYR A 127 -0.44 -5.89 -9.72
N ILE A 128 -0.92 -7.11 -9.46
CA ILE A 128 -2.26 -7.56 -9.84
C ILE A 128 -3.20 -7.16 -8.72
N VAL A 129 -4.08 -6.21 -8.99
CA VAL A 129 -4.98 -5.59 -8.01
C VAL A 129 -6.42 -5.93 -8.36
N VAL A 130 -7.22 -6.33 -7.39
CA VAL A 130 -8.62 -6.69 -7.56
C VAL A 130 -9.52 -5.89 -6.66
N LYS A 131 -10.75 -5.65 -7.10
CA LYS A 131 -11.75 -4.92 -6.33
C LYS A 131 -12.57 -5.91 -5.50
N GLY A 132 -12.42 -5.82 -4.19
CA GLY A 132 -13.23 -6.56 -3.22
C GLY A 132 -14.37 -5.70 -2.67
N LYS A 133 -15.12 -6.25 -1.70
CA LYS A 133 -16.24 -5.55 -1.04
C LYS A 133 -15.82 -4.25 -0.33
N THR A 134 -14.61 -4.20 0.21
CA THR A 134 -14.09 -3.10 1.02
C THR A 134 -13.03 -2.27 0.30
N GLY A 135 -12.94 -2.34 -1.03
CA GLY A 135 -11.97 -1.60 -1.84
C GLY A 135 -10.97 -2.50 -2.56
N TRP A 136 -9.93 -1.90 -3.11
CA TRP A 136 -8.90 -2.59 -3.86
C TRP A 136 -7.97 -3.39 -2.96
N ARG A 137 -7.49 -4.55 -3.45
CA ARG A 137 -6.53 -5.42 -2.76
C ARG A 137 -5.55 -6.01 -3.76
N ILE A 138 -4.30 -6.16 -3.37
CA ILE A 138 -3.27 -6.82 -4.16
C ILE A 138 -3.49 -8.33 -4.09
N ARG A 139 -3.72 -8.94 -5.26
CA ARG A 139 -3.87 -10.39 -5.44
C ARG A 139 -2.54 -11.08 -5.58
N ASP A 140 -1.59 -10.45 -6.28
CA ASP A 140 -0.24 -10.97 -6.50
C ASP A 140 0.73 -9.87 -6.88
N ILE A 141 2.03 -10.14 -6.77
CA ILE A 141 3.13 -9.28 -7.21
C ILE A 141 3.97 -10.07 -8.21
N VAL A 142 4.18 -9.51 -9.40
CA VAL A 142 4.91 -10.13 -10.52
C VAL A 142 6.27 -9.47 -10.67
N TYR A 143 7.32 -10.25 -10.57
CA TYR A 143 8.72 -9.82 -10.63
C TYR A 143 9.38 -9.97 -12.01
N GLY A 144 8.69 -10.59 -12.96
CA GLY A 144 9.20 -10.91 -14.30
C GLY A 144 9.51 -12.41 -14.45
N GLU A 145 9.74 -12.84 -15.71
CA GLU A 145 10.08 -14.22 -16.05
C GLU A 145 9.12 -15.29 -15.50
N GLY A 146 7.85 -14.92 -15.30
CA GLY A 146 6.82 -15.81 -14.72
C GLY A 146 6.90 -15.96 -13.20
N ARG A 147 7.87 -15.33 -12.54
CA ARG A 147 8.03 -15.36 -11.08
C ARG A 147 7.05 -14.39 -10.42
N THR A 148 6.32 -14.86 -9.42
CA THR A 148 5.41 -14.06 -8.61
C THR A 148 5.60 -14.35 -7.13
N LEU A 149 5.18 -13.43 -6.28
CA LEU A 149 5.25 -13.64 -4.83
C LEU A 149 4.49 -14.91 -4.40
N LYS A 150 3.34 -15.20 -5.00
CA LYS A 150 2.63 -16.46 -4.73
C LYS A 150 3.37 -17.69 -5.21
N SER A 151 4.09 -17.63 -6.34
CA SER A 151 4.88 -18.77 -6.79
C SER A 151 6.03 -19.07 -5.83
N GLU A 152 6.71 -18.08 -5.30
CA GLU A 152 7.77 -18.27 -4.29
C GLU A 152 7.27 -19.04 -3.07
N PHE A 153 6.09 -18.73 -2.57
CA PHE A 153 5.48 -19.48 -1.45
C PHE A 153 5.06 -20.91 -1.80
N LYS A 154 4.84 -21.22 -3.07
CA LYS A 154 4.52 -22.60 -3.53
C LYS A 154 5.79 -23.44 -3.69
N ASP A 155 6.83 -22.82 -4.23
CA ASP A 155 8.09 -23.49 -4.55
C ASP A 155 8.92 -23.78 -3.28
N ALA A 156 8.68 -23.04 -2.19
CA ALA A 156 9.29 -23.25 -0.88
C ALA A 156 8.63 -24.38 -0.03
N ARG A 157 7.65 -25.10 -0.59
CA ARG A 157 6.97 -26.23 0.08
C ARG A 157 7.54 -27.54 -0.41
#